data_ef7d57f6852c815e645f92d33c5c4d4e
#
_entry.id   ef7d57f6852c815e645f92d33c5c4d4e
#
_cell.length_a   1.000
_cell.length_b   1.000
_cell.length_c   1.000
_cell.angle_alpha   90.00
_cell.angle_beta   90.00
_cell.angle_gamma   90.00
#
_symmetry.space_group_name_H-M   'P 1'
#
loop_
_entity.id
_entity.type
_entity.pdbx_description
1 polymer ?
#
loop_
_entity_poly.entity_id
_entity_poly.type
_entity_poly.pdbx_seq_one_letter_code
_entity_poly.pdbx_strand_id
1 'polypeptide(L)'
;MGTKSRPRPASLSRKLRQIRINLKLSQGEIVRRLGIGDSFHVARISEYESNMREPSLLVLLAYARLARVHLEDIVDDAIDLPARLPGRVIYDRLD
;
A
#
# COMPACT_ATOMS: atom_id res chain seq x y z
N MET A 1 -17.88 20.54 -16.56
CA MET A 1 -17.81 20.14 -16.52
C MET A 1 -17.47 19.44 -15.90
N GLY A 2 -17.75 19.15 -15.79
CA GLY A 2 -17.43 18.10 -15.08
C GLY A 2 -16.11 17.90 -14.69
N THR A 3 -16.01 17.54 -13.66
CA THR A 3 -14.79 17.22 -13.10
C THR A 3 -14.50 15.80 -13.40
N LYS A 4 -13.60 15.59 -14.28
CA LYS A 4 -13.06 14.28 -14.45
C LYS A 4 -12.14 13.96 -13.30
N SER A 5 -12.29 12.79 -12.73
CA SER A 5 -11.33 12.29 -11.79
C SER A 5 -9.96 12.23 -12.44
N ARG A 6 -8.93 12.52 -11.69
CA ARG A 6 -7.57 12.32 -12.10
C ARG A 6 -7.36 10.83 -12.41
N PRO A 7 -6.61 10.49 -13.48
CA PRO A 7 -6.28 9.08 -13.70
C PRO A 7 -5.58 8.48 -12.50
N ARG A 8 -5.89 7.23 -12.19
CA ARG A 8 -5.22 6.46 -11.15
C ARG A 8 -4.51 5.28 -11.79
N PRO A 9 -3.40 4.84 -11.21
CA PRO A 9 -2.80 3.58 -11.66
C PRO A 9 -3.82 2.46 -11.54
N ALA A 10 -3.97 1.70 -12.61
CA ALA A 10 -5.01 0.67 -12.69
C ALA A 10 -4.76 -0.48 -11.70
N SER A 11 -3.50 -0.75 -11.38
CA SER A 11 -3.13 -1.86 -10.50
C SER A 11 -2.90 -1.43 -9.05
N LEU A 12 -3.11 -0.16 -8.73
CA LEU A 12 -2.73 0.37 -7.42
C LEU A 12 -3.42 -0.35 -6.28
N SER A 13 -4.74 -0.46 -6.30
CA SER A 13 -5.50 -1.08 -5.22
C SER A 13 -5.10 -2.54 -5.02
N ARG A 14 -4.90 -3.26 -6.11
CA ARG A 14 -4.46 -4.65 -6.07
C ARG A 14 -3.08 -4.76 -5.44
N LYS A 15 -2.16 -3.87 -5.82
CA LYS A 15 -0.79 -3.89 -5.30
C LYS A 15 -0.75 -3.57 -3.81
N LEU A 16 -1.55 -2.61 -3.36
CA LEU A 16 -1.59 -2.27 -1.94
C LEU A 16 -2.09 -3.45 -1.10
N ARG A 17 -3.11 -4.13 -1.59
CA ARG A 17 -3.60 -5.33 -0.92
C ARG A 17 -2.55 -6.44 -0.96
N GLN A 18 -1.88 -6.61 -2.10
CA GLN A 18 -0.82 -7.60 -2.24
C GLN A 18 0.29 -7.37 -1.21
N ILE A 19 0.69 -6.11 -1.02
CA ILE A 19 1.70 -5.76 -0.01
C ILE A 19 1.25 -6.23 1.37
N ARG A 20 0.03 -5.86 1.76
CA ARG A 20 -0.49 -6.22 3.08
C ARG A 20 -0.52 -7.73 3.29
N ILE A 21 -1.08 -8.45 2.32
CA ILE A 21 -1.21 -9.91 2.42
C ILE A 21 0.16 -10.58 2.47
N ASN A 22 1.10 -10.11 1.63
CA ASN A 22 2.45 -10.66 1.61
C ASN A 22 3.20 -10.45 2.91
N LEU A 23 2.95 -9.33 3.57
CA LEU A 23 3.58 -9.03 4.87
C LEU A 23 2.85 -9.72 6.03
N LYS A 24 1.77 -10.45 5.72
CA LYS A 24 0.96 -11.17 6.72
C LYS A 24 0.37 -10.25 7.77
N LEU A 25 -0.07 -9.07 7.33
CA LEU A 25 -0.65 -8.07 8.22
C LEU A 25 -2.15 -7.96 8.00
N SER A 26 -2.90 -7.77 9.08
CA SER A 26 -4.30 -7.38 8.99
C SER A 26 -4.38 -5.91 8.60
N GLN A 27 -5.58 -5.46 8.25
CA GLN A 27 -5.77 -4.04 7.93
C GLN A 27 -5.43 -3.14 9.13
N GLY A 28 -5.79 -3.57 10.34
CA GLY A 28 -5.44 -2.81 11.55
C GLY A 28 -3.95 -2.79 11.83
N GLU A 29 -3.29 -3.93 11.58
CA GLU A 29 -1.85 -4.02 11.80
C GLU A 29 -1.06 -3.14 10.84
N ILE A 30 -1.46 -3.09 9.56
CA ILE A 30 -0.73 -2.27 8.60
C ILE A 30 -0.85 -0.79 8.91
N VAL A 31 -1.99 -0.35 9.46
CA VAL A 31 -2.14 1.05 9.89
C VAL A 31 -1.02 1.43 10.85
N ARG A 32 -0.77 0.58 11.83
CA ARG A 32 0.29 0.85 12.81
C ARG A 32 1.68 0.80 12.18
N ARG A 33 1.89 -0.15 11.28
CA ARG A 33 3.21 -0.33 10.63
C ARG A 33 3.54 0.78 9.66
N LEU A 34 2.53 1.41 9.06
CA LEU A 34 2.78 2.52 8.13
C LEU A 34 3.34 3.76 8.83
N GLY A 35 3.05 3.92 10.12
CA GLY A 35 3.62 5.02 10.90
C GLY A 35 3.18 6.41 10.47
N ILE A 36 1.95 6.54 9.98
CA ILE A 36 1.47 7.79 9.38
C ILE A 36 0.57 8.61 10.31
N GLY A 37 0.58 8.31 11.60
CA GLY A 37 -0.09 9.11 12.58
C GLY A 37 -1.30 8.44 13.21
N ASP A 38 -1.64 8.88 14.42
CA ASP A 38 -2.68 8.25 15.22
C ASP A 38 -4.08 8.49 14.69
N SER A 39 -4.29 9.55 13.91
CA SER A 39 -5.59 9.87 13.36
C SER A 39 -5.93 9.09 12.11
N PHE A 40 -5.03 8.24 11.63
CA PHE A 40 -5.25 7.48 10.42
C PHE A 40 -6.12 6.25 10.71
N HIS A 41 -7.28 6.18 10.09
CA HIS A 41 -8.26 5.13 10.36
C HIS A 41 -8.06 3.89 9.51
N VAL A 42 -8.32 2.72 10.12
CA VAL A 42 -8.24 1.43 9.42
C VAL A 42 -9.19 1.38 8.21
N ALA A 43 -10.29 2.11 8.26
CA ALA A 43 -11.23 2.16 7.14
C ALA A 43 -10.58 2.67 5.85
N ARG A 44 -9.55 3.51 5.95
CA ARG A 44 -8.81 3.99 4.78
C ARG A 44 -8.15 2.85 4.04
N ILE A 45 -7.62 1.88 4.77
CA ILE A 45 -6.96 0.72 4.14
C ILE A 45 -7.97 -0.03 3.27
N SER A 46 -9.17 -0.27 3.81
CA SER A 46 -10.22 -0.93 3.05
C SER A 46 -10.60 -0.14 1.80
N GLU A 47 -10.70 1.17 1.93
CA GLU A 47 -11.03 2.04 0.79
C GLU A 47 -9.95 2.03 -0.28
N TYR A 48 -8.67 2.00 0.12
CA TYR A 48 -7.58 1.90 -0.84
C TYR A 48 -7.59 0.57 -1.57
N GLU A 49 -7.83 -0.51 -0.84
CA GLU A 49 -7.81 -1.86 -1.42
C GLU A 49 -9.01 -2.15 -2.31
N SER A 50 -10.12 -1.43 -2.11
CA SER A 50 -11.30 -1.55 -2.95
C SER A 50 -11.39 -0.49 -4.04
N ASN A 51 -10.34 0.31 -4.19
CA ASN A 51 -10.25 1.38 -5.19
C ASN A 51 -11.28 2.49 -5.00
N MET A 52 -11.78 2.63 -3.77
CA MET A 52 -12.75 3.68 -3.43
C MET A 52 -12.06 5.01 -3.14
N ARG A 53 -10.77 4.99 -2.84
CA ARG A 53 -10.01 6.18 -2.50
C ARG A 53 -8.56 5.99 -2.91
N GLU A 54 -7.95 7.04 -3.43
CA GLU A 54 -6.53 7.05 -3.78
C GLU A 54 -5.71 7.52 -2.58
N PRO A 55 -4.66 6.78 -2.19
CA PRO A 55 -3.79 7.24 -1.11
C PRO A 55 -3.01 8.49 -1.52
N SER A 56 -2.67 9.30 -0.53
CA SER A 56 -1.76 10.42 -0.77
C SER A 56 -0.36 9.90 -1.09
N LEU A 57 0.48 10.79 -1.64
CA LEU A 57 1.88 10.43 -1.93
C LEU A 57 2.62 9.95 -0.68
N LEU A 58 2.37 10.59 0.46
CA LEU A 58 3.06 10.20 1.70
C LEU A 58 2.63 8.83 2.18
N VAL A 59 1.36 8.49 2.01
CA VAL A 59 0.87 7.15 2.35
C VAL A 59 1.51 6.11 1.42
N LEU A 60 1.57 6.40 0.12
CA LEU A 60 2.20 5.50 -0.84
C LEU A 60 3.69 5.31 -0.52
N LEU A 61 4.36 6.38 -0.12
CA LEU A 61 5.76 6.29 0.27
C LEU A 61 5.92 5.40 1.51
N ALA A 62 5.00 5.51 2.47
CA ALA A 62 5.03 4.66 3.65
C ALA A 62 4.86 3.17 3.28
N TYR A 63 3.96 2.87 2.35
CA TYR A 63 3.81 1.50 1.84
C TYR A 63 5.10 1.01 1.18
N ALA A 64 5.72 1.85 0.35
CA ALA A 64 6.96 1.46 -0.33
C ALA A 64 8.07 1.16 0.67
N ARG A 65 8.20 1.99 1.69
CA ARG A 65 9.21 1.79 2.73
C ARG A 65 8.96 0.54 3.55
N LEU A 66 7.69 0.28 3.87
CA LEU A 66 7.32 -0.91 4.62
C LEU A 66 7.62 -2.17 3.82
N ALA A 67 7.27 -2.18 2.55
CA ALA A 67 7.48 -3.32 1.67
C ALA A 67 8.92 -3.43 1.18
N ARG A 68 9.70 -2.39 1.36
CA ARG A 68 11.09 -2.29 0.86
C ARG A 68 11.18 -2.41 -0.65
N VAL A 69 10.26 -1.75 -1.32
CA VAL A 69 10.26 -1.62 -2.77
C VAL A 69 10.34 -0.14 -3.13
N HIS A 70 10.58 0.15 -4.39
CA HIS A 70 10.55 1.53 -4.87
C HIS A 70 9.10 1.99 -5.03
N LEU A 71 8.87 3.28 -4.84
CA LEU A 71 7.54 3.85 -5.04
C LEU A 71 7.04 3.56 -6.46
N GLU A 72 7.93 3.62 -7.43
CA GLU A 72 7.62 3.34 -8.82
C GLU A 72 7.06 1.93 -9.01
N ASP A 73 7.54 0.95 -8.23
CA ASP A 73 7.03 -0.42 -8.30
C ASP A 73 5.54 -0.50 -7.94
N ILE A 74 5.08 0.44 -7.12
CA ILE A 74 3.69 0.49 -6.70
C ILE A 74 2.83 1.24 -7.72
N VAL A 75 3.33 2.36 -8.25
CA VAL A 75 2.50 3.26 -9.06
C VAL A 75 2.61 3.03 -10.57
N ASP A 76 3.64 2.34 -11.03
CA ASP A 76 3.81 2.07 -12.45
C ASP A 76 3.12 0.76 -12.81
N ASP A 77 2.03 0.86 -13.59
CA ASP A 77 1.26 -0.32 -13.99
C ASP A 77 2.03 -1.28 -14.88
N ALA A 78 3.13 -0.83 -15.48
CA ALA A 78 3.97 -1.68 -16.31
C ALA A 78 4.90 -2.59 -15.51
N ILE A 79 5.00 -2.35 -14.21
CA ILE A 79 5.89 -3.08 -13.31
C ILE A 79 5.04 -3.86 -12.30
N ASP A 80 5.32 -5.14 -12.12
CA ASP A 80 4.68 -5.93 -11.08
C ASP A 80 5.52 -5.90 -9.83
N LEU A 81 4.85 -6.04 -8.68
CA LEU A 81 5.57 -6.24 -7.42
C LEU A 81 6.24 -7.61 -7.43
N PRO A 82 7.40 -7.74 -6.77
CA PRO A 82 8.01 -9.07 -6.63
C PRO A 82 7.06 -9.99 -5.85
N ALA A 83 7.07 -11.26 -6.22
CA ALA A 83 6.21 -12.24 -5.56
C ALA A 83 6.49 -12.35 -4.07
N ARG A 84 7.75 -12.12 -3.68
CA ARG A 84 8.16 -12.07 -2.29
C ARG A 84 8.75 -10.71 -2.00
N LEU A 85 8.12 -9.97 -1.11
CA LEU A 85 8.56 -8.62 -0.79
C LEU A 85 9.78 -8.64 0.12
N PRO A 86 10.80 -7.80 -0.16
CA PRO A 86 11.96 -7.73 0.73
C PRO A 86 11.62 -7.38 2.17
N GLY A 87 10.61 -6.54 2.38
CA GLY A 87 10.19 -6.14 3.73
C GLY A 87 9.68 -7.31 4.57
N ARG A 88 9.17 -8.35 3.94
CA ARG A 88 8.65 -9.52 4.64
C ARG A 88 9.72 -10.23 5.47
N VAL A 89 10.95 -10.27 4.96
CA VAL A 89 12.03 -10.96 5.63
C VAL A 89 12.29 -10.41 7.03
N ILE A 90 12.12 -9.11 7.20
CA ILE A 90 12.34 -8.45 8.48
C ILE A 90 11.32 -8.92 9.51
N TYR A 91 10.06 -9.03 9.12
CA TYR A 91 9.00 -9.47 10.03
C TYR A 91 9.09 -10.96 10.34
N ASP A 92 9.49 -11.77 9.37
CA ASP A 92 9.70 -13.18 9.58
C ASP A 92 10.80 -13.43 10.61
N ARG A 93 11.81 -12.55 10.67
CA ARG A 93 12.88 -12.68 11.65
C ARG A 93 12.49 -12.27 13.06
N LEU A 94 11.51 -11.37 13.16
CA LEU A 94 11.05 -10.86 14.45
C LEU A 94 10.14 -11.85 15.16
N ASP A 95 9.60 -12.77 14.43
CA ASP A 95 8.77 -13.82 14.98
C ASP A 95 9.65 -14.99 15.46
#